data_aa4c9653d25cf0653b2d8b7bc61f4ea1
#
_entry.id   aa4c9653d25cf0653b2d8b7bc61f4ea1
#
_cell.length_a   1.000
_cell.length_b   1.000
_cell.length_c   1.000
_cell.angle_alpha   90.00
_cell.angle_beta   90.00
_cell.angle_gamma   90.00
#
_symmetry.space_group_name_H-M   'P 1'
#
loop_
_entity.id
_entity.type
_entity.pdbx_description
1 polymer ?
#
loop_
_entity_poly.entity_id
_entity_poly.type
_entity_poly.pdbx_seq_one_letter_code
_entity_poly.pdbx_strand_id
1 'polypeptide(L)'
;IVGIYLIKNSNLLFNSIEHIIKNNITTKGEYQITDAMEVMIQQNEKFVPYYVEGWLDCGKHETILETNQYLLQKNSKKYSFKNCMINYPVFIGKDVTLDNCIIGPFTAINDGCIARNSIITNSIVENHTHIENSIIKDSLIGKHSKIIQKSKILSLGEYSEI
;
A
#
# COMPACT_ATOMS: atom_id res chain seq x y z
N ILE A 1 17.01 -5.92 -9.39
CA ILE A 1 16.18 -5.95 -10.62
C ILE A 1 14.76 -5.55 -10.22
N VAL A 2 14.19 -4.62 -10.96
CA VAL A 2 12.84 -4.06 -10.66
C VAL A 2 11.70 -5.05 -10.97
N GLY A 3 11.99 -6.15 -11.69
CA GLY A 3 10.98 -7.16 -12.03
C GLY A 3 10.04 -6.78 -13.18
N ILE A 4 10.41 -5.80 -13.99
CA ILE A 4 9.68 -5.44 -15.22
C ILE A 4 10.50 -5.91 -16.42
N TYR A 5 9.90 -6.73 -17.27
CA TYR A 5 10.56 -7.33 -18.42
C TYR A 5 9.74 -7.13 -19.69
N LEU A 6 10.38 -6.71 -20.77
CA LEU A 6 9.81 -6.68 -22.11
C LEU A 6 10.51 -7.75 -22.96
N ILE A 7 9.84 -8.85 -23.19
CA ILE A 7 10.41 -10.01 -23.91
C ILE A 7 9.69 -10.14 -25.27
N LYS A 8 10.45 -9.96 -26.36
CA LYS A 8 9.91 -10.03 -27.73
C LYS A 8 9.77 -11.49 -28.21
N ASN A 9 10.68 -12.35 -27.82
CA ASN A 9 10.67 -13.76 -28.23
C ASN A 9 9.95 -14.61 -27.16
N SER A 10 8.63 -14.59 -27.17
CA SER A 10 7.81 -15.32 -26.20
C SER A 10 7.96 -16.83 -26.33
N ASN A 11 8.12 -17.36 -27.54
CA ASN A 11 8.32 -18.81 -27.75
C ASN A 11 9.60 -19.29 -27.07
N LEU A 12 10.70 -18.56 -27.21
CA LEU A 12 11.95 -18.90 -26.56
C LEU A 12 11.83 -18.82 -25.04
N LEU A 13 11.09 -17.81 -24.50
CA LEU A 13 10.82 -17.72 -23.08
C LEU A 13 10.09 -18.97 -22.56
N PHE A 14 8.98 -19.36 -23.19
CA PHE A 14 8.21 -20.52 -22.77
C PHE A 14 9.02 -21.81 -22.85
N ASN A 15 9.80 -22.00 -23.92
CA ASN A 15 10.71 -23.15 -24.05
C ASN A 15 11.77 -23.16 -22.93
N SER A 16 12.28 -21.99 -22.56
CA SER A 16 13.27 -21.85 -21.47
C SER A 16 12.64 -22.14 -20.10
N ILE A 17 11.40 -21.70 -19.87
CA ILE A 17 10.64 -22.03 -18.66
C ILE A 17 10.40 -23.54 -18.57
N GLU A 18 9.96 -24.18 -19.66
CA GLU A 18 9.80 -25.63 -19.70
C GLU A 18 11.13 -26.36 -19.44
N HIS A 19 12.23 -25.84 -19.97
CA HIS A 19 13.55 -26.40 -19.77
C HIS A 19 13.94 -26.39 -18.29
N ILE A 20 13.80 -25.27 -17.58
CA ILE A 20 14.14 -25.17 -16.14
C ILE A 20 13.24 -26.07 -15.29
N ILE A 21 11.95 -26.20 -15.64
CA ILE A 21 11.01 -27.09 -14.93
C ILE A 21 11.37 -28.56 -15.17
N LYS A 22 11.58 -28.99 -16.42
CA LYS A 22 11.93 -30.38 -16.77
C LYS A 22 13.24 -30.84 -16.13
N ASN A 23 14.21 -29.93 -15.99
CA ASN A 23 15.53 -30.23 -15.43
C ASN A 23 15.63 -29.90 -13.94
N ASN A 24 14.53 -29.50 -13.29
CA ASN A 24 14.47 -29.11 -11.88
C ASN A 24 15.53 -28.05 -11.50
N ILE A 25 15.73 -27.06 -12.40
CA ILE A 25 16.67 -25.96 -12.15
C ILE A 25 15.97 -24.93 -11.27
N THR A 26 16.41 -24.84 -10.00
CA THR A 26 15.79 -23.93 -9.00
C THR A 26 16.86 -23.08 -8.33
N THR A 27 16.50 -21.85 -8.01
CA THR A 27 17.30 -20.94 -7.18
C THR A 27 16.62 -20.76 -5.83
N LYS A 28 17.29 -21.11 -4.73
CA LYS A 28 16.76 -21.12 -3.35
C LYS A 28 15.49 -21.97 -3.19
N GLY A 29 15.37 -23.06 -3.97
CA GLY A 29 14.20 -23.95 -3.91
C GLY A 29 12.98 -23.52 -4.70
N GLU A 30 13.07 -22.43 -5.48
CA GLU A 30 12.00 -21.90 -6.31
C GLU A 30 12.43 -21.77 -7.77
N TYR A 31 11.48 -21.94 -8.71
CA TYR A 31 11.71 -21.65 -10.12
C TYR A 31 11.68 -20.13 -10.31
N GLN A 32 12.78 -19.56 -10.79
CA GLN A 32 12.91 -18.12 -11.01
C GLN A 32 12.83 -17.78 -12.49
N ILE A 33 12.10 -16.72 -12.84
CA ILE A 33 12.04 -16.24 -14.24
C ILE A 33 13.44 -15.83 -14.76
N THR A 34 14.32 -15.40 -13.87
CA THR A 34 15.70 -15.05 -14.18
C THR A 34 16.51 -16.24 -14.64
N ASP A 35 16.24 -17.45 -14.12
CA ASP A 35 16.93 -18.68 -14.56
C ASP A 35 16.50 -19.04 -15.99
N ALA A 36 15.23 -18.84 -16.34
CA ALA A 36 14.77 -18.99 -17.72
C ALA A 36 15.40 -17.94 -18.66
N MET A 37 15.58 -16.70 -18.19
CA MET A 37 16.28 -15.66 -18.96
C MET A 37 17.75 -16.01 -19.18
N GLU A 38 18.40 -16.63 -18.22
CA GLU A 38 19.78 -17.13 -18.38
C GLU A 38 19.85 -18.20 -19.47
N VAL A 39 18.91 -19.14 -19.51
CA VAL A 39 18.80 -20.13 -20.60
C VAL A 39 18.62 -19.44 -21.97
N MET A 40 17.81 -18.37 -22.04
CA MET A 40 17.64 -17.57 -23.27
C MET A 40 18.96 -16.92 -23.71
N ILE A 41 19.73 -16.36 -22.75
CA ILE A 41 21.05 -15.75 -23.02
C ILE A 41 22.03 -16.81 -23.56
N GLN A 42 22.04 -18.01 -23.00
CA GLN A 42 22.83 -19.11 -23.49
C GLN A 42 22.48 -19.53 -24.93
N GLN A 43 21.26 -19.24 -25.35
CA GLN A 43 20.76 -19.41 -26.74
C GLN A 43 20.94 -18.16 -27.60
N ASN A 44 21.86 -17.26 -27.21
CA ASN A 44 22.21 -16.02 -27.90
C ASN A 44 21.10 -14.93 -27.93
N GLU A 45 20.08 -15.03 -27.07
CA GLU A 45 19.13 -13.93 -26.91
C GLU A 45 19.79 -12.77 -26.17
N LYS A 46 19.55 -11.54 -26.65
CA LYS A 46 20.20 -10.35 -26.09
C LYS A 46 19.27 -9.60 -25.14
N PHE A 47 19.66 -9.52 -23.88
CA PHE A 47 18.99 -8.67 -22.87
C PHE A 47 19.73 -7.36 -22.67
N VAL A 48 18.98 -6.27 -22.58
CA VAL A 48 19.53 -4.91 -22.38
C VAL A 48 18.90 -4.35 -21.12
N PRO A 49 19.67 -3.92 -20.11
CA PRO A 49 19.13 -3.27 -18.94
C PRO A 49 18.60 -1.87 -19.28
N TYR A 50 17.47 -1.51 -18.69
CA TYR A 50 16.93 -0.15 -18.73
C TYR A 50 16.97 0.43 -17.31
N TYR A 51 17.59 1.60 -17.18
CA TYR A 51 17.70 2.28 -15.90
C TYR A 51 16.44 3.10 -15.60
N VAL A 52 15.92 2.99 -14.40
CA VAL A 52 14.81 3.77 -13.88
C VAL A 52 15.30 4.71 -12.79
N GLU A 53 14.81 5.94 -12.76
CA GLU A 53 15.23 6.96 -11.78
C GLU A 53 14.65 6.71 -10.38
N GLY A 54 13.57 5.93 -10.28
CA GLY A 54 12.93 5.63 -9.00
C GLY A 54 12.11 4.36 -9.08
N TRP A 55 12.04 3.68 -7.94
CA TRP A 55 11.26 2.49 -7.76
C TRP A 55 10.72 2.45 -6.34
N LEU A 56 9.45 2.14 -6.18
CA LEU A 56 8.77 2.04 -4.90
C LEU A 56 8.25 0.62 -4.73
N ASP A 57 8.74 -0.06 -3.71
CA ASP A 57 8.29 -1.41 -3.37
C ASP A 57 7.02 -1.33 -2.52
N CYS A 58 6.00 -2.09 -2.90
CA CYS A 58 4.75 -2.19 -2.17
C CYS A 58 4.49 -3.62 -1.66
N GLY A 59 5.54 -4.39 -1.44
CA GLY A 59 5.44 -5.79 -1.00
C GLY A 59 5.22 -5.98 0.49
N LYS A 60 5.39 -4.94 1.30
CA LYS A 60 5.24 -4.99 2.76
C LYS A 60 4.40 -3.82 3.26
N HIS A 61 3.82 -3.99 4.45
CA HIS A 61 3.01 -2.96 5.12
C HIS A 61 3.74 -1.61 5.19
N GLU A 62 4.96 -1.63 5.67
CA GLU A 62 5.77 -0.43 5.88
C GLU A 62 6.08 0.26 4.55
N THR A 63 6.48 -0.49 3.53
CA THR A 63 6.84 0.05 2.21
C THR A 63 5.63 0.58 1.45
N ILE A 64 4.42 0.05 1.68
CA ILE A 64 3.17 0.63 1.15
C ILE A 64 2.93 2.00 1.78
N LEU A 65 3.08 2.16 3.09
CA LEU A 65 2.91 3.44 3.78
C LEU A 65 3.98 4.45 3.35
N GLU A 66 5.24 4.05 3.20
CA GLU A 66 6.31 4.91 2.69
C GLU A 66 6.00 5.39 1.25
N THR A 67 5.51 4.49 0.41
CA THR A 67 5.05 4.84 -0.95
C THR A 67 3.91 5.84 -0.92
N ASN A 68 2.93 5.64 -0.04
CA ASN A 68 1.83 6.57 0.15
C ASN A 68 2.32 7.97 0.59
N GLN A 69 3.25 8.03 1.56
CA GLN A 69 3.85 9.29 1.98
C GLN A 69 4.53 10.03 0.83
N TYR A 70 5.34 9.32 0.04
CA TYR A 70 6.03 9.88 -1.12
C TYR A 70 5.05 10.44 -2.18
N LEU A 71 3.99 9.69 -2.48
CA LEU A 71 2.98 10.12 -3.46
C LEU A 71 2.17 11.31 -2.96
N LEU A 72 1.80 11.34 -1.68
CA LEU A 72 1.07 12.44 -1.07
C LEU A 72 1.89 13.73 -1.02
N GLN A 73 3.19 13.66 -0.76
CA GLN A 73 4.08 14.82 -0.80
C GLN A 73 4.12 15.47 -2.19
N LYS A 74 4.04 14.66 -3.25
CA LYS A 74 4.04 15.16 -4.63
C LYS A 74 2.69 15.69 -5.12
N ASN A 75 1.58 15.16 -4.59
CA ASN A 75 0.24 15.35 -5.15
C ASN A 75 -0.79 15.88 -4.14
N SER A 76 -0.37 16.58 -3.10
CA SER A 76 -1.30 17.07 -2.07
C SER A 76 -2.27 18.12 -2.63
N LYS A 77 -3.56 17.91 -2.37
CA LYS A 77 -4.64 18.88 -2.63
C LYS A 77 -5.09 19.48 -1.30
N LYS A 78 -5.69 20.66 -1.36
CA LYS A 78 -6.32 21.28 -0.19
C LYS A 78 -7.77 20.81 -0.05
N TYR A 79 -8.15 20.47 1.16
CA TYR A 79 -9.50 20.04 1.51
C TYR A 79 -10.01 20.89 2.69
N SER A 80 -11.33 21.06 2.75
CA SER A 80 -11.99 21.77 3.86
C SER A 80 -13.23 20.97 4.28
N PHE A 81 -13.26 20.57 5.53
CA PHE A 81 -14.38 19.88 6.14
C PHE A 81 -14.78 20.62 7.41
N LYS A 82 -16.09 20.79 7.61
CA LYS A 82 -16.60 21.41 8.83
C LYS A 82 -16.26 20.52 10.04
N ASN A 83 -15.84 21.13 11.14
CA ASN A 83 -15.49 20.43 12.38
C ASN A 83 -14.34 19.42 12.26
N CYS A 84 -13.47 19.55 11.26
CA CYS A 84 -12.33 18.66 11.09
C CYS A 84 -11.02 19.43 11.00
N MET A 85 -9.96 18.85 11.53
CA MET A 85 -8.58 19.33 11.34
C MET A 85 -7.90 18.47 10.29
N ILE A 86 -7.38 19.08 9.23
CA ILE A 86 -6.67 18.39 8.15
C ILE A 86 -5.19 18.76 8.22
N ASN A 87 -4.36 17.81 8.59
CA ASN A 87 -2.89 17.93 8.63
C ASN A 87 -2.30 17.37 7.34
N TYR A 88 -1.77 18.23 6.51
CA TYR A 88 -1.22 17.85 5.20
C TYR A 88 0.15 17.15 5.31
N PRO A 89 0.56 16.32 4.31
CA PRO A 89 -0.19 15.97 3.11
C PRO A 89 -1.23 14.87 3.35
N VAL A 90 -2.35 14.95 2.65
CA VAL A 90 -3.42 13.95 2.67
C VAL A 90 -4.04 13.77 1.28
N PHE A 91 -4.71 12.64 1.07
CA PHE A 91 -5.64 12.41 -0.02
C PHE A 91 -7.02 12.10 0.56
N ILE A 92 -8.05 12.77 0.03
CA ILE A 92 -9.44 12.50 0.38
C ILE A 92 -10.21 12.34 -0.93
N GLY A 93 -10.82 11.17 -1.10
CA GLY A 93 -11.59 10.77 -2.27
C GLY A 93 -12.94 11.46 -2.39
N LYS A 94 -13.76 10.98 -3.33
CA LYS A 94 -15.11 11.48 -3.55
C LYS A 94 -16.07 10.90 -2.52
N ASP A 95 -17.15 11.64 -2.26
CA ASP A 95 -18.25 11.19 -1.39
C ASP A 95 -17.80 10.75 0.02
N VAL A 96 -16.67 11.30 0.50
CA VAL A 96 -16.17 11.06 1.84
C VAL A 96 -16.88 11.97 2.83
N THR A 97 -17.37 11.39 3.90
CA THR A 97 -18.00 12.11 5.02
C THR A 97 -17.06 12.11 6.23
N LEU A 98 -16.64 13.30 6.65
CA LEU A 98 -15.84 13.51 7.86
C LEU A 98 -16.58 14.41 8.83
N ASP A 99 -16.65 14.02 10.09
CA ASP A 99 -17.23 14.84 11.16
C ASP A 99 -16.45 14.67 12.46
N ASN A 100 -16.04 15.79 13.06
CA ASN A 100 -15.25 15.81 14.30
C ASN A 100 -14.00 14.92 14.23
N CYS A 101 -13.21 15.08 13.17
CA CYS A 101 -12.02 14.25 12.91
C CYS A 101 -10.74 15.08 12.83
N ILE A 102 -9.63 14.40 13.14
CA ILE A 102 -8.27 14.86 12.83
C ILE A 102 -7.69 13.88 11.79
N ILE A 103 -7.40 14.38 10.59
CA ILE A 103 -6.93 13.57 9.47
C ILE A 103 -5.52 14.01 9.07
N GLY A 104 -4.61 13.05 8.97
CA GLY A 104 -3.21 13.26 8.56
C GLY A 104 -2.25 13.56 9.72
N PRO A 105 -0.96 13.79 9.40
CA PRO A 105 -0.44 13.78 8.04
C PRO A 105 -0.33 12.36 7.42
N PHE A 106 -0.02 12.33 6.12
CA PHE A 106 0.23 11.09 5.35
C PHE A 106 -0.93 10.09 5.33
N THR A 107 -2.16 10.61 5.33
CA THR A 107 -3.36 9.78 5.32
C THR A 107 -4.05 9.84 3.96
N ALA A 108 -4.38 8.68 3.40
CA ALA A 108 -5.21 8.53 2.23
C ALA A 108 -6.56 7.94 2.65
N ILE A 109 -7.66 8.64 2.36
CA ILE A 109 -9.02 8.16 2.58
C ILE A 109 -9.70 8.05 1.21
N ASN A 110 -10.04 6.85 0.79
CA ASN A 110 -10.62 6.59 -0.51
C ASN A 110 -12.14 6.86 -0.55
N ASP A 111 -12.73 6.68 -1.74
CA ASP A 111 -14.11 7.11 -2.02
C ASP A 111 -15.15 6.46 -1.12
N GLY A 112 -16.19 7.22 -0.78
CA GLY A 112 -17.35 6.75 -0.05
C GLY A 112 -17.09 6.37 1.41
N CYS A 113 -15.95 6.74 1.98
CA CYS A 113 -15.63 6.48 3.37
C CYS A 113 -16.37 7.42 4.33
N ILE A 114 -16.67 6.93 5.51
CA ILE A 114 -17.28 7.70 6.60
C ILE A 114 -16.35 7.62 7.82
N ALA A 115 -15.94 8.78 8.35
CA ALA A 115 -15.24 8.83 9.62
C ALA A 115 -15.86 9.85 10.57
N ARG A 116 -16.06 9.48 11.83
CA ARG A 116 -16.63 10.35 12.88
C ARG A 116 -15.86 10.20 14.18
N ASN A 117 -15.68 11.32 14.90
CA ASN A 117 -15.02 11.35 16.21
C ASN A 117 -13.71 10.58 16.23
N SER A 118 -12.87 10.73 15.20
CA SER A 118 -11.72 9.85 14.99
C SER A 118 -10.46 10.62 14.62
N ILE A 119 -9.32 10.04 14.97
CA ILE A 119 -7.99 10.53 14.58
C ILE A 119 -7.38 9.48 13.66
N ILE A 120 -6.98 9.89 12.45
CA ILE A 120 -6.41 8.97 11.45
C ILE A 120 -5.10 9.58 10.92
N THR A 121 -3.99 8.94 11.19
CA THR A 121 -2.64 9.41 10.80
C THR A 121 -1.86 8.32 10.10
N ASN A 122 -1.02 8.70 9.12
CA ASN A 122 -0.14 7.80 8.39
C ASN A 122 -0.80 6.47 7.99
N SER A 123 -1.98 6.53 7.38
CA SER A 123 -2.80 5.35 7.13
C SER A 123 -3.48 5.43 5.76
N ILE A 124 -3.78 4.27 5.20
CA ILE A 124 -4.57 4.13 3.98
C ILE A 124 -5.91 3.49 4.35
N VAL A 125 -6.99 4.19 4.03
CA VAL A 125 -8.37 3.73 4.25
C VAL A 125 -9.03 3.50 2.91
N GLU A 126 -9.33 2.26 2.61
CA GLU A 126 -9.93 1.85 1.34
C GLU A 126 -11.43 2.15 1.28
N ASN A 127 -11.98 2.12 0.05
CA ASN A 127 -13.32 2.56 -0.30
C ASN A 127 -14.42 2.00 0.62
N HIS A 128 -15.43 2.84 0.89
CA HIS A 128 -16.64 2.47 1.61
C HIS A 128 -16.40 1.95 3.05
N THR A 129 -15.32 2.39 3.66
CA THR A 129 -14.97 2.04 5.04
C THR A 129 -15.65 3.00 6.02
N HIS A 130 -16.09 2.46 7.16
CA HIS A 130 -16.73 3.22 8.23
C HIS A 130 -15.91 3.16 9.51
N ILE A 131 -15.48 4.33 10.02
CA ILE A 131 -14.64 4.47 11.22
C ILE A 131 -15.34 5.43 12.19
N GLU A 132 -15.55 4.99 13.44
CA GLU A 132 -16.12 5.82 14.49
C GLU A 132 -15.37 5.64 15.82
N ASN A 133 -15.22 6.76 16.54
CA ASN A 133 -14.66 6.83 17.90
C ASN A 133 -13.30 6.13 18.03
N SER A 134 -12.44 6.30 17.03
CA SER A 134 -11.22 5.49 16.89
C SER A 134 -9.98 6.35 16.67
N ILE A 135 -8.84 5.88 17.18
CA ILE A 135 -7.52 6.40 16.87
C ILE A 135 -6.81 5.37 16.00
N ILE A 136 -6.53 5.73 14.75
CA ILE A 136 -5.92 4.89 13.73
C ILE A 136 -4.56 5.50 13.37
N LYS A 137 -3.52 4.71 13.44
CA LYS A 137 -2.17 5.12 13.09
C LYS A 137 -1.44 3.98 12.38
N ASP A 138 -0.57 4.34 11.41
CA ASP A 138 0.32 3.43 10.71
C ASP A 138 -0.42 2.18 10.17
N SER A 139 -1.60 2.37 9.55
CA SER A 139 -2.53 1.27 9.27
C SER A 139 -2.98 1.21 7.81
N LEU A 140 -3.22 -0.01 7.34
CA LEU A 140 -3.88 -0.30 6.07
C LEU A 140 -5.25 -0.90 6.37
N ILE A 141 -6.31 -0.19 5.98
CA ILE A 141 -7.70 -0.59 6.21
C ILE A 141 -8.34 -0.97 4.87
N GLY A 142 -8.75 -2.22 4.74
CA GLY A 142 -9.35 -2.75 3.51
C GLY A 142 -10.75 -2.20 3.23
N LYS A 143 -11.23 -2.44 2.01
CA LYS A 143 -12.55 -2.01 1.54
C LYS A 143 -13.68 -2.54 2.40
N HIS A 144 -14.75 -1.73 2.54
CA HIS A 144 -15.96 -2.10 3.27
C HIS A 144 -15.73 -2.50 4.74
N SER A 145 -14.60 -2.12 5.31
CA SER A 145 -14.31 -2.36 6.73
C SER A 145 -15.17 -1.48 7.62
N LYS A 146 -15.49 -1.99 8.82
CA LYS A 146 -16.21 -1.24 9.85
C LYS A 146 -15.45 -1.31 11.16
N ILE A 147 -15.00 -0.13 11.64
CA ILE A 147 -14.23 0.04 12.88
C ILE A 147 -15.03 1.00 13.77
N ILE A 148 -15.64 0.49 14.82
CA ILE A 148 -16.40 1.29 15.78
C ILE A 148 -15.96 0.90 17.18
N GLN A 149 -15.31 1.84 17.87
CA GLN A 149 -14.96 1.64 19.27
C GLN A 149 -16.09 2.17 20.15
N LYS A 150 -16.46 1.37 21.16
CA LYS A 150 -17.39 1.80 22.19
C LYS A 150 -16.63 2.54 23.29
N SER A 151 -17.20 3.63 23.78
CA SER A 151 -16.67 4.30 24.96
C SER A 151 -16.68 3.34 26.17
N LYS A 152 -15.62 3.35 26.94
CA LYS A 152 -15.55 2.63 28.21
C LYS A 152 -16.13 3.54 29.30
N ILE A 153 -16.96 3.01 30.17
CA ILE A 153 -17.35 3.65 31.41
C ILE A 153 -16.34 3.20 32.46
N LEU A 154 -15.61 4.13 33.04
CA LEU A 154 -14.56 3.84 34.00
C LEU A 154 -14.87 4.58 35.30
N SER A 155 -14.68 3.91 36.42
CA SER A 155 -14.64 4.48 37.75
C SER A 155 -13.27 4.10 38.34
N LEU A 156 -12.38 5.08 38.43
CA LEU A 156 -10.99 4.86 38.84
C LEU A 156 -10.76 5.55 40.19
N GLY A 157 -10.08 4.87 41.09
CA GLY A 157 -9.55 5.43 42.33
C GLY A 157 -8.19 6.14 42.10
N GLU A 158 -7.60 6.66 43.16
CA GLU A 158 -6.24 7.20 43.11
C GLU A 158 -5.23 6.10 42.74
N TYR A 159 -4.20 6.48 41.93
CA TYR A 159 -3.11 5.59 41.51
C TYR A 159 -3.55 4.39 40.63
N SER A 160 -4.67 4.49 39.94
CA SER A 160 -5.14 3.42 39.04
C SER A 160 -4.44 3.50 37.68
N GLU A 161 -4.06 2.33 37.13
CA GLU A 161 -3.60 2.14 35.74
C GLU A 161 -4.64 1.31 34.95
N ILE A 162 -4.70 1.54 33.60
CA ILE A 162 -5.64 0.85 32.70
C ILE A 162 -4.86 0.15 31.61
#